data_722b88d8e379c8cb63a3cc6a31781455
#
_entry.id   722b88d8e379c8cb63a3cc6a31781455
#
_cell.length_a   1.000
_cell.length_b   1.000
_cell.length_c   1.000
_cell.angle_alpha   90.00
_cell.angle_beta   90.00
_cell.angle_gamma   90.00
#
_symmetry.space_group_name_H-M   'P 1'
#
loop_
_entity.id
_entity.type
_entity.pdbx_description
1 polymer ?
#
loop_
_entity_poly.entity_id
_entity_poly.type
_entity_poly.pdbx_seq_one_letter_code
_entity_poly.pdbx_strand_id
1 'polypeptide(L)'
;MESNNYSGKKKCSSFSSSSLRRRSSIQSLDYNILSIIFASINHFDLVRCSSVCKSWYDCIHTSDLLKMKYYNRNKDSCFLSNASSETTLKMYLKVLAMEQHRLSLQNGSADIYQWNGHSASIDQCRMKMGLILTGVGDKVARIWSVKSYKCLEEYSVPDMKPLADFDFDESKIVGLVGTRICIWRRNGKRSIFPSQDDAITTGLCMRYVDPEAVVGCGDGTARVFDMYSKKCSRIIRMHAGPVTCLALTDDQLILSGSSLGSIKVAGLSSDQRVASLRSTHSTGIRSLCFNPSSSLVFAGSTGGYLHCWDLRTMKPLWENRISPNIIYSVQHMRNDTSSLVAGGIDGVLRILNQNTGELLSSYVIREGTKAAASTKTGYGVVEKKKAEQLSEDACLDRIPKNSRPTITCLAVGMKKVVTTHNSKLIRVWKFNN
;
A
#
# COMPACT_ATOMS: atom_id res chain seq x y z
N MET A 1 -91.12 0.02 -25.30
CA MET A 1 -91.06 -1.19 -26.15
C MET A 1 -89.82 -1.89 -25.76
N GLU A 2 -89.93 -2.81 -24.85
CA GLU A 2 -89.99 -4.27 -25.01
C GLU A 2 -88.62 -4.76 -25.62
N SER A 3 -87.95 -5.75 -25.14
CA SER A 3 -88.36 -6.92 -24.32
C SER A 3 -87.13 -7.62 -23.79
N ASN A 4 -87.35 -8.26 -22.65
CA ASN A 4 -86.55 -9.32 -22.03
C ASN A 4 -85.98 -10.35 -22.95
N ASN A 5 -84.82 -10.95 -22.58
CA ASN A 5 -84.75 -12.38 -22.41
C ASN A 5 -83.57 -12.85 -21.51
N TYR A 6 -83.97 -13.62 -20.48
CA TYR A 6 -83.19 -14.43 -19.58
C TYR A 6 -82.54 -15.62 -20.32
N SER A 7 -81.27 -15.94 -20.01
CA SER A 7 -80.83 -17.31 -20.09
C SER A 7 -79.73 -17.55 -19.04
N GLY A 8 -80.07 -18.31 -18.05
CA GLY A 8 -79.17 -18.75 -17.02
C GLY A 8 -78.16 -19.83 -17.52
N LYS A 9 -76.91 -19.75 -17.12
CA LYS A 9 -76.02 -20.89 -17.14
C LYS A 9 -75.33 -21.08 -15.78
N LYS A 10 -75.45 -22.32 -15.33
CA LYS A 10 -75.00 -22.91 -14.07
C LYS A 10 -73.50 -22.69 -13.87
N LYS A 11 -73.13 -22.28 -12.65
CA LYS A 11 -71.80 -22.36 -12.11
C LYS A 11 -71.40 -23.82 -11.87
N CYS A 12 -70.35 -24.29 -12.51
CA CYS A 12 -69.55 -25.42 -12.05
C CYS A 12 -68.38 -24.86 -11.25
N SER A 13 -68.37 -25.17 -9.97
CA SER A 13 -67.25 -24.93 -9.07
C SER A 13 -66.19 -26.00 -9.28
N SER A 14 -65.07 -25.66 -9.90
CA SER A 14 -63.86 -26.45 -9.85
C SER A 14 -62.92 -25.88 -8.79
N PHE A 15 -62.86 -26.53 -7.64
CA PHE A 15 -61.81 -26.34 -6.65
C PHE A 15 -60.47 -26.82 -7.26
N SER A 16 -59.63 -25.91 -7.67
CA SER A 16 -58.20 -26.20 -7.91
C SER A 16 -57.41 -25.66 -6.72
N SER A 17 -57.10 -26.55 -5.79
CA SER A 17 -56.10 -26.33 -4.76
C SER A 17 -54.72 -26.29 -5.35
N SER A 18 -54.28 -25.14 -5.82
CA SER A 18 -52.86 -24.89 -6.08
C SER A 18 -52.20 -24.51 -4.77
N SER A 19 -51.61 -25.51 -4.09
CA SER A 19 -50.67 -25.26 -3.01
C SER A 19 -49.45 -24.54 -3.60
N LEU A 20 -49.47 -23.22 -3.56
CA LEU A 20 -48.29 -22.37 -3.73
C LEU A 20 -47.31 -22.79 -2.64
N ARG A 21 -46.30 -23.61 -3.01
CA ARG A 21 -45.10 -23.78 -2.22
C ARG A 21 -44.51 -22.40 -2.02
N ARG A 22 -44.75 -21.78 -0.85
CA ARG A 22 -44.00 -20.59 -0.43
C ARG A 22 -42.53 -20.96 -0.47
N ARG A 23 -41.80 -20.41 -1.42
CA ARG A 23 -40.35 -20.48 -1.40
C ARG A 23 -39.91 -19.80 -0.10
N SER A 24 -39.42 -20.57 0.86
CA SER A 24 -38.86 -20.05 2.09
C SER A 24 -37.69 -19.15 1.72
N SER A 25 -37.90 -17.86 1.86
CA SER A 25 -36.82 -16.87 1.66
C SER A 25 -36.03 -16.78 2.96
N ILE A 26 -34.71 -16.68 2.86
CA ILE A 26 -33.84 -16.44 4.02
C ILE A 26 -34.24 -15.15 4.79
N GLN A 27 -34.95 -14.24 4.11
CA GLN A 27 -35.51 -13.02 4.72
C GLN A 27 -36.69 -13.27 5.64
N SER A 28 -37.31 -14.46 5.59
CA SER A 28 -38.44 -14.86 6.48
C SER A 28 -37.96 -15.58 7.73
N LEU A 29 -36.65 -15.73 7.95
CA LEU A 29 -36.10 -16.33 9.15
C LEU A 29 -36.28 -15.42 10.37
N ASP A 30 -36.55 -16.03 11.50
CA ASP A 30 -36.64 -15.33 12.79
C ASP A 30 -35.26 -14.72 13.17
N TYR A 31 -35.32 -13.64 13.95
CA TYR A 31 -34.14 -12.91 14.43
C TYR A 31 -33.14 -13.83 15.13
N ASN A 32 -33.58 -14.75 15.95
CA ASN A 32 -32.74 -15.69 16.69
C ASN A 32 -31.98 -16.64 15.75
N ILE A 33 -32.64 -17.13 14.71
CA ILE A 33 -32.04 -18.02 13.72
C ILE A 33 -30.99 -17.23 12.88
N LEU A 34 -31.33 -16.00 12.47
CA LEU A 34 -30.38 -15.13 11.77
C LEU A 34 -29.15 -14.82 12.64
N SER A 35 -29.33 -14.55 13.93
CA SER A 35 -28.24 -14.29 14.86
C SER A 35 -27.29 -15.49 14.99
N ILE A 36 -27.81 -16.72 15.04
CA ILE A 36 -27.01 -17.97 15.08
C ILE A 36 -26.23 -18.13 13.76
N ILE A 37 -26.88 -17.90 12.63
CA ILE A 37 -26.22 -17.96 11.31
C ILE A 37 -25.09 -16.92 11.25
N PHE A 38 -25.38 -15.68 11.64
CA PHE A 38 -24.40 -14.60 11.62
C PHE A 38 -23.26 -14.83 12.63
N ALA A 39 -23.50 -15.49 13.74
CA ALA A 39 -22.46 -15.88 14.68
C ALA A 39 -21.46 -16.87 14.07
N SER A 40 -21.87 -17.70 13.12
CA SER A 40 -20.99 -18.69 12.46
C SER A 40 -20.15 -18.11 11.31
N ILE A 41 -20.58 -16.96 10.74
CA ILE A 41 -19.91 -16.32 9.60
C ILE A 41 -18.69 -15.51 10.07
N ASN A 42 -17.64 -15.42 9.23
CA ASN A 42 -16.51 -14.56 9.54
C ASN A 42 -16.93 -13.06 9.54
N HIS A 43 -16.19 -12.23 10.25
CA HIS A 43 -16.55 -10.83 10.46
C HIS A 43 -16.60 -9.98 9.18
N PHE A 44 -15.88 -10.34 8.09
CA PHE A 44 -15.96 -9.61 6.83
C PHE A 44 -17.22 -9.95 6.05
N ASP A 45 -17.59 -11.20 6.01
CA ASP A 45 -18.86 -11.60 5.40
C ASP A 45 -20.04 -11.12 6.22
N LEU A 46 -19.88 -11.03 7.55
CA LEU A 46 -20.87 -10.40 8.43
C LEU A 46 -21.11 -8.93 8.06
N VAL A 47 -20.04 -8.16 7.82
CA VAL A 47 -20.15 -6.78 7.31
C VAL A 47 -20.81 -6.71 5.94
N ARG A 48 -20.48 -7.64 5.05
CA ARG A 48 -21.17 -7.72 3.74
C ARG A 48 -22.66 -8.05 3.89
N CYS A 49 -23.00 -8.94 4.81
CA CYS A 49 -24.37 -9.26 5.13
C CYS A 49 -25.13 -8.04 5.65
N SER A 50 -24.50 -7.15 6.44
CA SER A 50 -25.15 -5.93 6.91
C SER A 50 -25.56 -4.96 5.81
N SER A 51 -24.97 -5.06 4.63
CA SER A 51 -25.32 -4.24 3.46
C SER A 51 -26.41 -4.83 2.56
N VAL A 52 -26.93 -6.01 2.86
CA VAL A 52 -27.92 -6.72 2.03
C VAL A 52 -29.32 -6.16 2.18
N CYS A 53 -29.79 -5.99 3.41
CA CYS A 53 -31.08 -5.40 3.71
C CYS A 53 -31.13 -4.83 5.14
N LYS A 54 -32.12 -3.96 5.40
CA LYS A 54 -32.29 -3.28 6.68
C LYS A 54 -32.46 -4.25 7.87
N SER A 55 -33.20 -5.33 7.70
CA SER A 55 -33.42 -6.33 8.76
C SER A 55 -32.10 -7.03 9.16
N TRP A 56 -31.24 -7.34 8.18
CA TRP A 56 -29.92 -7.92 8.45
C TRP A 56 -28.97 -6.91 9.08
N TYR A 57 -29.04 -5.66 8.61
CA TYR A 57 -28.29 -4.56 9.22
C TYR A 57 -28.65 -4.44 10.70
N ASP A 58 -29.94 -4.33 11.02
CA ASP A 58 -30.44 -4.19 12.39
C ASP A 58 -30.03 -5.41 13.24
N CYS A 59 -30.17 -6.63 12.73
CA CYS A 59 -29.78 -7.84 13.44
C CYS A 59 -28.28 -7.87 13.78
N ILE A 60 -27.42 -7.46 12.87
CA ILE A 60 -25.97 -7.48 13.06
C ILE A 60 -25.50 -6.33 13.98
N HIS A 61 -26.13 -5.17 13.89
CA HIS A 61 -25.74 -3.98 14.64
C HIS A 61 -26.35 -3.90 16.05
N THR A 62 -27.56 -4.42 16.26
CA THR A 62 -28.19 -4.47 17.59
C THR A 62 -27.68 -5.67 18.41
N SER A 63 -27.28 -6.75 17.75
CA SER A 63 -26.63 -7.88 18.43
C SER A 63 -25.17 -7.53 18.74
N ASP A 64 -24.69 -7.86 19.93
CA ASP A 64 -23.29 -7.72 20.31
C ASP A 64 -22.34 -8.72 19.57
N LEU A 65 -22.82 -9.31 18.47
CA LEU A 65 -22.08 -10.35 17.71
C LEU A 65 -20.70 -9.90 17.28
N LEU A 66 -20.57 -8.69 16.77
CA LEU A 66 -19.28 -8.15 16.35
C LEU A 66 -18.37 -7.89 17.55
N LYS A 67 -18.92 -7.38 18.64
CA LYS A 67 -18.18 -7.18 19.89
C LYS A 67 -17.75 -8.51 20.49
N MET A 68 -18.64 -9.49 20.57
CA MET A 68 -18.31 -10.83 21.07
C MET A 68 -17.21 -11.50 20.24
N LYS A 69 -17.27 -11.40 18.90
CA LYS A 69 -16.22 -11.93 18.03
C LYS A 69 -14.88 -11.23 18.23
N TYR A 70 -14.89 -9.94 18.50
CA TYR A 70 -13.68 -9.19 18.83
C TYR A 70 -13.10 -9.60 20.18
N TYR A 71 -13.92 -9.63 21.24
CA TYR A 71 -13.48 -10.03 22.59
C TYR A 71 -12.98 -11.47 22.66
N ASN A 72 -13.67 -12.40 21.99
CA ASN A 72 -13.22 -13.80 21.95
C ASN A 72 -11.85 -13.99 21.32
N ARG A 73 -11.42 -13.04 20.47
CA ARG A 73 -10.13 -13.08 19.79
C ARG A 73 -9.03 -12.31 20.54
N ASN A 74 -9.40 -11.26 21.27
CA ASN A 74 -8.48 -10.36 21.96
C ASN A 74 -8.81 -10.31 23.47
N LYS A 75 -8.61 -11.40 24.19
CA LYS A 75 -8.91 -11.51 25.63
C LYS A 75 -8.19 -10.48 26.50
N ASP A 76 -7.11 -9.85 26.00
CA ASP A 76 -6.22 -8.97 26.77
C ASP A 76 -6.41 -7.47 26.49
N SER A 77 -7.36 -7.04 25.66
CA SER A 77 -7.53 -5.62 25.32
C SER A 77 -8.69 -4.96 26.03
N CYS A 78 -8.39 -4.26 27.12
CA CYS A 78 -9.33 -3.51 27.97
C CYS A 78 -9.83 -2.17 27.40
N PHE A 79 -9.68 -1.89 26.10
CA PHE A 79 -9.72 -0.50 25.58
C PHE A 79 -11.10 0.08 25.25
N LEU A 80 -12.24 -0.59 25.45
CA LEU A 80 -13.50 -0.13 24.82
C LEU A 80 -14.76 -0.17 25.72
N SER A 81 -14.64 0.14 27.00
CA SER A 81 -15.81 0.13 27.90
C SER A 81 -16.76 1.34 27.80
N ASN A 82 -16.38 2.47 27.16
CA ASN A 82 -17.14 3.73 27.29
C ASN A 82 -17.41 4.55 26.01
N ALA A 83 -17.41 3.96 24.81
CA ALA A 83 -17.67 4.71 23.58
C ALA A 83 -19.10 4.52 23.06
N SER A 84 -19.71 5.56 22.46
CA SER A 84 -21.04 5.53 21.85
C SER A 84 -21.16 4.45 20.76
N SER A 85 -22.30 3.77 20.66
CA SER A 85 -22.43 2.49 19.96
C SER A 85 -22.01 2.48 18.47
N GLU A 86 -22.27 3.52 17.70
CA GLU A 86 -22.04 3.54 16.24
C GLU A 86 -20.58 3.85 15.88
N THR A 87 -19.95 4.78 16.57
CA THR A 87 -18.52 5.09 16.42
C THR A 87 -17.67 3.90 16.82
N THR A 88 -18.09 3.18 17.85
CA THR A 88 -17.46 1.97 18.35
C THR A 88 -17.45 0.86 17.30
N LEU A 89 -18.60 0.58 16.67
CA LEU A 89 -18.71 -0.48 15.66
C LEU A 89 -17.79 -0.23 14.46
N LYS A 90 -17.77 1.00 13.93
CA LYS A 90 -16.90 1.38 12.80
C LYS A 90 -15.42 1.24 13.14
N MET A 91 -15.04 1.57 14.37
CA MET A 91 -13.68 1.36 14.86
C MET A 91 -13.36 -0.14 14.98
N TYR A 92 -14.25 -0.96 15.50
CA TYR A 92 -14.07 -2.41 15.57
C TYR A 92 -13.83 -3.03 14.20
N LEU A 93 -14.69 -2.70 13.24
CA LEU A 93 -14.55 -3.22 11.88
C LEU A 93 -13.21 -2.82 11.25
N LYS A 94 -12.75 -1.59 11.52
CA LYS A 94 -11.45 -1.12 11.06
C LYS A 94 -10.31 -1.92 11.69
N VAL A 95 -10.34 -2.17 13.00
CA VAL A 95 -9.33 -2.95 13.71
C VAL A 95 -9.32 -4.40 13.21
N LEU A 96 -10.49 -5.04 13.08
CA LEU A 96 -10.59 -6.40 12.56
C LEU A 96 -10.08 -6.50 11.12
N ALA A 97 -10.38 -5.50 10.28
CA ALA A 97 -9.88 -5.45 8.91
C ALA A 97 -8.35 -5.35 8.87
N MET A 98 -7.77 -4.50 9.70
CA MET A 98 -6.32 -4.36 9.81
C MET A 98 -5.66 -5.64 10.32
N GLU A 99 -6.24 -6.28 11.33
CA GLU A 99 -5.77 -7.57 11.85
C GLU A 99 -5.74 -8.64 10.76
N GLN A 100 -6.81 -8.77 9.97
CA GLN A 100 -6.83 -9.74 8.88
C GLN A 100 -5.80 -9.40 7.81
N HIS A 101 -5.61 -8.12 7.46
CA HIS A 101 -4.58 -7.73 6.50
C HIS A 101 -3.19 -8.08 7.02
N ARG A 102 -2.93 -7.85 8.30
CA ARG A 102 -1.68 -8.20 8.97
C ARG A 102 -1.42 -9.70 8.93
N LEU A 103 -2.39 -10.50 9.36
CA LEU A 103 -2.28 -11.97 9.35
C LEU A 103 -2.11 -12.51 7.93
N SER A 104 -2.80 -11.95 6.95
CA SER A 104 -2.61 -12.34 5.54
C SER A 104 -1.18 -12.07 5.06
N LEU A 105 -0.57 -10.94 5.45
CA LEU A 105 0.82 -10.64 5.09
C LEU A 105 1.82 -11.59 5.79
N GLN A 106 1.60 -11.87 7.06
CA GLN A 106 2.54 -12.65 7.87
C GLN A 106 2.52 -14.15 7.56
N ASN A 107 1.33 -14.73 7.38
CA ASN A 107 1.13 -16.18 7.30
C ASN A 107 0.44 -16.63 6.02
N GLY A 108 -0.01 -15.70 5.19
CA GLY A 108 -0.82 -16.02 4.01
C GLY A 108 0.00 -16.54 2.83
N SER A 109 -0.63 -17.37 2.01
CA SER A 109 -0.10 -17.68 0.69
C SER A 109 -0.18 -16.45 -0.21
N ALA A 110 0.80 -16.26 -1.10
CA ALA A 110 0.80 -15.11 -2.00
C ALA A 110 0.62 -15.54 -3.46
N ASP A 111 -0.34 -14.90 -4.13
CA ASP A 111 -0.48 -14.93 -5.59
C ASP A 111 0.20 -13.69 -6.19
N ILE A 112 0.95 -13.86 -7.27
CA ILE A 112 1.64 -12.79 -7.97
C ILE A 112 0.93 -12.53 -9.29
N TYR A 113 0.46 -11.30 -9.47
CA TYR A 113 -0.08 -10.82 -10.74
C TYR A 113 0.97 -9.95 -11.40
N GLN A 114 1.39 -10.29 -12.62
CA GLN A 114 2.41 -9.56 -13.36
C GLN A 114 1.96 -9.19 -14.76
N TRP A 115 2.38 -8.02 -15.23
CA TRP A 115 2.13 -7.55 -16.59
C TRP A 115 3.23 -6.60 -17.06
N ASN A 116 3.37 -6.46 -18.37
CA ASN A 116 4.24 -5.47 -18.99
C ASN A 116 3.61 -4.08 -18.83
N GLY A 117 4.21 -3.25 -18.00
CA GLY A 117 3.71 -1.90 -17.73
C GLY A 117 4.34 -0.82 -18.60
N HIS A 118 5.55 -1.06 -19.10
CA HIS A 118 6.36 -0.06 -19.80
C HIS A 118 7.19 -0.68 -20.93
N SER A 119 7.70 0.16 -21.83
CA SER A 119 8.63 -0.25 -22.89
C SER A 119 10.08 -0.38 -22.40
N ALA A 120 10.43 0.32 -21.31
CA ALA A 120 11.71 0.26 -20.63
C ALA A 120 11.60 -0.30 -19.20
N SER A 121 12.74 -0.46 -18.51
CA SER A 121 12.79 -0.95 -17.14
C SER A 121 12.13 0.02 -16.15
N ILE A 122 11.51 -0.51 -15.11
CA ILE A 122 10.79 0.24 -14.07
C ILE A 122 11.60 0.20 -12.78
N ASP A 123 11.99 1.37 -12.28
CA ASP A 123 12.81 1.47 -11.06
C ASP A 123 12.02 1.92 -9.85
N GLN A 124 10.94 2.68 -10.06
CA GLN A 124 10.15 3.29 -8.99
C GLN A 124 8.67 2.97 -9.10
N CYS A 125 8.04 2.75 -7.98
CA CYS A 125 6.58 2.66 -7.87
C CYS A 125 6.08 3.33 -6.58
N ARG A 126 4.85 3.83 -6.64
CA ARG A 126 4.12 4.34 -5.47
C ARG A 126 2.71 3.78 -5.49
N MET A 127 2.16 3.51 -4.30
CA MET A 127 0.78 3.04 -4.19
C MET A 127 0.03 3.84 -3.15
N LYS A 128 -1.03 4.52 -3.57
CA LYS A 128 -1.94 5.29 -2.70
C LYS A 128 -3.36 5.12 -3.21
N MET A 129 -4.35 5.08 -2.32
CA MET A 129 -5.79 5.11 -2.67
C MET A 129 -6.24 4.05 -3.69
N GLY A 130 -5.63 2.86 -3.66
CA GLY A 130 -5.93 1.79 -4.62
C GLY A 130 -5.40 2.01 -6.04
N LEU A 131 -4.52 2.99 -6.22
CA LEU A 131 -3.82 3.32 -7.45
C LEU A 131 -2.33 3.00 -7.32
N ILE A 132 -1.73 2.55 -8.41
CA ILE A 132 -0.28 2.36 -8.54
C ILE A 132 0.21 3.39 -9.55
N LEU A 133 1.18 4.19 -9.14
CA LEU A 133 1.92 5.06 -10.05
C LEU A 133 3.28 4.42 -10.34
N THR A 134 3.62 4.30 -11.60
CA THR A 134 4.93 3.84 -12.07
C THR A 134 5.49 4.84 -13.07
N GLY A 135 6.81 5.02 -13.05
CA GLY A 135 7.46 5.92 -13.97
C GLY A 135 8.87 5.47 -14.28
N VAL A 136 9.39 5.80 -15.45
CA VAL A 136 10.68 5.29 -15.87
C VAL A 136 11.28 5.88 -17.13
N GLY A 137 12.36 5.21 -17.54
CA GLY A 137 13.16 5.46 -18.71
C GLY A 137 12.44 5.50 -20.07
N ASP A 138 11.20 5.04 -20.17
CA ASP A 138 10.35 5.23 -21.37
C ASP A 138 9.66 6.61 -21.40
N LYS A 139 9.98 7.46 -20.43
CA LYS A 139 9.53 8.85 -20.37
C LYS A 139 8.01 9.03 -20.24
N VAL A 140 7.37 8.04 -19.67
CA VAL A 140 5.94 8.06 -19.39
C VAL A 140 5.71 7.64 -17.94
N ALA A 141 4.92 8.42 -17.19
CA ALA A 141 4.38 8.00 -15.91
C ALA A 141 2.97 7.43 -16.14
N ARG A 142 2.67 6.27 -15.56
CA ARG A 142 1.37 5.57 -15.72
C ARG A 142 0.71 5.32 -14.39
N ILE A 143 -0.60 5.58 -14.34
CA ILE A 143 -1.47 5.21 -13.21
C ILE A 143 -2.23 3.94 -13.55
N TRP A 144 -2.16 2.96 -12.65
CA TRP A 144 -2.82 1.66 -12.76
C TRP A 144 -3.80 1.46 -11.62
N SER A 145 -4.88 0.75 -11.89
CA SER A 145 -5.79 0.27 -10.85
C SER A 145 -5.23 -0.98 -10.16
N VAL A 146 -5.08 -0.96 -8.83
CA VAL A 146 -4.70 -2.14 -8.03
C VAL A 146 -5.75 -3.26 -8.12
N LYS A 147 -7.01 -2.92 -8.44
CA LYS A 147 -8.14 -3.87 -8.50
C LYS A 147 -8.22 -4.58 -9.85
N SER A 148 -8.12 -3.83 -10.95
CA SER A 148 -8.32 -4.35 -12.32
C SER A 148 -7.01 -4.54 -13.09
N TYR A 149 -5.88 -4.05 -12.59
CA TYR A 149 -4.56 -4.05 -13.26
C TYR A 149 -4.55 -3.32 -14.61
N LYS A 150 -5.58 -2.51 -14.88
CA LYS A 150 -5.67 -1.70 -16.10
C LYS A 150 -4.95 -0.37 -15.90
N CYS A 151 -4.30 0.10 -16.95
CA CYS A 151 -3.82 1.48 -17.02
C CYS A 151 -5.03 2.41 -17.10
N LEU A 152 -5.05 3.39 -16.25
CA LEU A 152 -6.12 4.39 -16.18
C LEU A 152 -5.70 5.68 -16.86
N GLU A 153 -4.45 6.10 -16.69
CA GLU A 153 -3.95 7.38 -17.14
C GLU A 153 -2.46 7.27 -17.52
N GLU A 154 -2.06 8.02 -18.55
CA GLU A 154 -0.67 8.17 -18.98
C GLU A 154 -0.26 9.63 -19.01
N TYR A 155 0.98 9.90 -18.59
CA TYR A 155 1.54 11.24 -18.52
C TYR A 155 2.92 11.25 -19.15
N SER A 156 3.08 11.98 -20.26
CA SER A 156 4.37 12.16 -20.91
C SER A 156 5.31 13.01 -20.06
N VAL A 157 6.56 12.56 -19.95
CA VAL A 157 7.63 13.30 -19.27
C VAL A 157 8.23 14.31 -20.27
N PRO A 158 8.35 15.58 -19.89
CA PRO A 158 8.88 16.60 -20.79
C PRO A 158 10.39 16.48 -21.02
N ASP A 159 10.85 17.12 -22.08
CA ASP A 159 12.26 17.37 -22.38
C ASP A 159 13.15 16.13 -22.52
N MET A 160 12.57 14.95 -22.74
CA MET A 160 13.29 13.70 -22.92
C MET A 160 14.28 13.36 -21.76
N LYS A 161 14.13 14.04 -20.61
CA LYS A 161 14.96 13.80 -19.42
C LYS A 161 14.41 12.67 -18.57
N PRO A 162 15.26 11.94 -17.82
CA PRO A 162 14.78 10.87 -16.96
C PRO A 162 13.93 11.41 -15.80
N LEU A 163 12.90 10.67 -15.45
CA LEU A 163 12.13 10.87 -14.24
C LEU A 163 12.89 10.22 -13.07
N ALA A 164 13.48 11.02 -12.19
CA ALA A 164 14.31 10.53 -11.09
C ALA A 164 13.50 9.97 -9.92
N ASP A 165 12.45 10.64 -9.52
CA ASP A 165 11.50 10.20 -8.48
C ASP A 165 10.16 10.92 -8.66
N PHE A 166 9.11 10.41 -8.04
CA PHE A 166 7.77 11.00 -8.12
C PHE A 166 6.93 10.65 -6.89
N ASP A 167 5.91 11.45 -6.68
CA ASP A 167 4.86 11.19 -5.70
C ASP A 167 3.51 11.71 -6.25
N PHE A 168 2.39 11.36 -5.61
CA PHE A 168 1.07 11.76 -6.08
C PHE A 168 0.04 11.83 -4.96
N ASP A 169 -1.01 12.63 -5.20
CA ASP A 169 -2.23 12.68 -4.42
C ASP A 169 -3.46 12.41 -5.29
N GLU A 170 -4.65 12.72 -4.79
CA GLU A 170 -5.91 12.54 -5.52
C GLU A 170 -6.03 13.45 -6.74
N SER A 171 -5.37 14.60 -6.75
CA SER A 171 -5.53 15.68 -7.73
C SER A 171 -4.38 15.81 -8.73
N LYS A 172 -3.17 15.42 -8.33
CA LYS A 172 -1.96 15.69 -9.10
C LYS A 172 -0.85 14.66 -8.87
N ILE A 173 0.02 14.57 -9.84
CA ILE A 173 1.31 13.88 -9.76
C ILE A 173 2.39 14.95 -9.73
N VAL A 174 3.37 14.77 -8.87
CA VAL A 174 4.56 15.60 -8.78
C VAL A 174 5.77 14.74 -9.08
N GLY A 175 6.57 15.11 -10.05
CA GLY A 175 7.74 14.33 -10.48
C GLY A 175 8.99 15.19 -10.59
N LEU A 176 10.12 14.59 -10.23
CA LEU A 176 11.44 15.15 -10.40
C LEU A 176 11.99 14.71 -11.76
N VAL A 177 12.11 15.64 -12.70
CA VAL A 177 12.55 15.41 -14.08
C VAL A 177 13.87 16.14 -14.33
N GLY A 178 14.97 15.41 -14.30
CA GLY A 178 16.30 16.00 -14.36
C GLY A 178 16.52 16.99 -13.20
N THR A 179 16.61 18.28 -13.52
CA THR A 179 16.81 19.38 -12.55
C THR A 179 15.53 20.19 -12.29
N ARG A 180 14.37 19.68 -12.65
CA ARG A 180 13.09 20.41 -12.57
C ARG A 180 12.01 19.58 -11.90
N ILE A 181 11.02 20.26 -11.33
CA ILE A 181 9.79 19.64 -10.83
C ILE A 181 8.71 19.79 -11.90
N CYS A 182 8.04 18.71 -12.20
CA CYS A 182 6.90 18.67 -13.10
C CYS A 182 5.64 18.30 -12.31
N ILE A 183 4.60 19.09 -12.47
CA ILE A 183 3.27 18.80 -11.90
C ILE A 183 2.34 18.44 -13.05
N TRP A 184 1.75 17.26 -12.99
CA TRP A 184 0.65 16.85 -13.86
C TRP A 184 -0.63 16.83 -13.04
N ARG A 185 -1.59 17.66 -13.42
CA ARG A 185 -2.92 17.63 -12.82
C ARG A 185 -3.79 16.63 -13.56
N ARG A 186 -4.64 15.93 -12.85
CA ARG A 186 -5.54 14.92 -13.45
C ARG A 186 -6.55 15.51 -14.46
N ASN A 187 -6.73 16.81 -14.50
CA ASN A 187 -7.48 17.53 -15.53
C ASN A 187 -6.67 17.85 -16.80
N GLY A 188 -5.51 17.26 -16.98
CA GLY A 188 -4.65 17.42 -18.16
C GLY A 188 -3.70 18.63 -18.13
N LYS A 189 -3.81 19.55 -17.18
CA LYS A 189 -2.90 20.70 -17.08
C LYS A 189 -1.54 20.24 -16.51
N ARG A 190 -0.47 20.75 -17.13
CA ARG A 190 0.92 20.51 -16.73
C ARG A 190 1.63 21.80 -16.38
N SER A 191 2.49 21.76 -15.37
CA SER A 191 3.39 22.85 -14.99
C SER A 191 4.80 22.31 -14.75
N ILE A 192 5.83 23.05 -15.16
CA ILE A 192 7.24 22.72 -14.97
C ILE A 192 7.93 23.93 -14.36
N PHE A 193 8.74 23.69 -13.33
CA PHE A 193 9.54 24.74 -12.69
C PHE A 193 10.77 24.11 -11.99
N PRO A 194 11.80 24.89 -11.60
CA PRO A 194 12.01 26.30 -11.99
C PRO A 194 12.22 26.48 -13.49
N SER A 195 12.02 27.67 -13.98
CA SER A 195 12.05 27.95 -15.43
C SER A 195 13.42 27.89 -16.05
N GLN A 196 14.53 28.30 -15.40
CA GLN A 196 15.90 28.10 -15.92
C GLN A 196 17.04 28.30 -14.91
N ASP A 197 16.97 29.21 -13.98
CA ASP A 197 18.18 29.70 -13.28
C ASP A 197 18.39 29.20 -11.83
N ASP A 198 17.40 28.62 -11.20
CA ASP A 198 17.53 27.95 -9.90
C ASP A 198 17.72 26.45 -10.07
N ALA A 199 18.71 26.08 -10.88
CA ALA A 199 18.94 24.69 -11.21
C ALA A 199 19.16 23.87 -9.94
N ILE A 200 18.22 22.94 -9.68
CA ILE A 200 18.48 21.86 -8.74
C ILE A 200 19.78 21.19 -9.21
N THR A 201 20.83 21.30 -8.41
CA THR A 201 22.00 20.47 -8.61
C THR A 201 21.50 19.03 -8.55
N THR A 202 21.85 18.13 -9.29
CA THR A 202 21.37 16.74 -9.40
C THR A 202 20.39 16.28 -8.31
N GLY A 203 19.09 16.35 -8.57
CA GLY A 203 18.06 15.82 -7.67
C GLY A 203 18.03 14.29 -7.74
N LEU A 204 18.07 13.61 -6.61
CA LEU A 204 18.17 12.16 -6.51
C LEU A 204 16.89 11.48 -6.00
N CYS A 205 16.17 12.12 -5.11
CA CYS A 205 14.92 11.61 -4.51
C CYS A 205 13.98 12.76 -4.20
N MET A 206 12.70 12.46 -4.11
CA MET A 206 11.66 13.45 -3.83
C MET A 206 10.55 12.87 -2.97
N ARG A 207 9.95 13.71 -2.12
CA ARG A 207 8.69 13.45 -1.43
C ARG A 207 7.79 14.67 -1.54
N TYR A 208 6.51 14.40 -1.62
CA TYR A 208 5.49 15.42 -1.77
C TYR A 208 4.38 15.24 -0.73
N VAL A 209 4.11 16.30 0.01
CA VAL A 209 2.94 16.49 0.89
C VAL A 209 2.45 17.91 0.65
N ASP A 210 1.23 18.07 0.17
CA ASP A 210 0.66 19.39 -0.16
C ASP A 210 0.76 20.34 1.04
N PRO A 211 1.26 21.57 0.88
CA PRO A 211 1.63 22.27 -0.36
C PRO A 211 3.09 22.12 -0.80
N GLU A 212 3.90 21.29 -0.17
CA GLU A 212 5.35 21.31 -0.34
C GLU A 212 5.90 20.02 -0.96
N ALA A 213 6.93 20.16 -1.79
CA ALA A 213 7.75 19.06 -2.26
C ALA A 213 9.19 19.25 -1.77
N VAL A 214 9.80 18.18 -1.28
CA VAL A 214 11.18 18.17 -0.82
C VAL A 214 12.01 17.31 -1.76
N VAL A 215 13.09 17.90 -2.28
CA VAL A 215 14.04 17.22 -3.18
C VAL A 215 15.37 17.03 -2.47
N GLY A 216 15.82 15.80 -2.39
CA GLY A 216 17.17 15.45 -1.91
C GLY A 216 18.17 15.49 -3.06
N CYS A 217 19.25 16.23 -2.87
CA CYS A 217 20.23 16.53 -3.90
C CYS A 217 21.57 15.82 -3.71
N GLY A 218 22.32 15.71 -4.80
CA GLY A 218 23.66 15.13 -4.82
C GLY A 218 24.71 15.93 -4.03
N ASP A 219 24.46 17.23 -3.82
CA ASP A 219 25.30 18.11 -3.00
C ASP A 219 25.07 17.98 -1.47
N GLY A 220 24.18 17.07 -1.07
CA GLY A 220 23.83 16.85 0.33
C GLY A 220 22.79 17.81 0.89
N THR A 221 22.15 18.63 0.04
CA THR A 221 21.07 19.53 0.43
C THR A 221 19.70 18.86 0.28
N ALA A 222 18.74 19.25 1.11
CA ALA A 222 17.33 19.07 0.89
C ALA A 222 16.73 20.42 0.49
N ARG A 223 16.06 20.47 -0.66
CA ARG A 223 15.44 21.70 -1.17
C ARG A 223 13.93 21.59 -1.09
N VAL A 224 13.31 22.56 -0.44
CA VAL A 224 11.86 22.63 -0.24
C VAL A 224 11.26 23.55 -1.29
N PHE A 225 10.28 23.06 -2.01
CA PHE A 225 9.57 23.80 -3.05
C PHE A 225 8.11 23.96 -2.67
N ASP A 226 7.61 25.18 -2.75
CA ASP A 226 6.18 25.47 -2.65
C ASP A 226 5.51 25.22 -4.02
N MET A 227 4.52 24.36 -4.05
CA MET A 227 3.82 23.94 -5.27
C MET A 227 2.88 25.01 -5.84
N TYR A 228 2.49 26.01 -5.04
CA TYR A 228 1.61 27.09 -5.48
C TYR A 228 2.42 28.25 -6.08
N SER A 229 3.42 28.73 -5.35
CA SER A 229 4.32 29.78 -5.85
C SER A 229 5.32 29.27 -6.89
N LYS A 230 5.53 27.92 -6.94
CA LYS A 230 6.49 27.25 -7.82
C LYS A 230 7.93 27.73 -7.64
N LYS A 231 8.28 28.10 -6.42
CA LYS A 231 9.61 28.59 -6.06
C LYS A 231 10.25 27.66 -5.02
N CYS A 232 11.58 27.62 -5.02
CA CYS A 232 12.33 27.04 -3.92
C CYS A 232 12.17 27.98 -2.69
N SER A 233 11.50 27.49 -1.67
CA SER A 233 11.27 28.24 -0.44
C SER A 233 12.48 28.17 0.49
N ARG A 234 13.20 27.02 0.49
CA ARG A 234 14.33 26.76 1.39
C ARG A 234 15.34 25.79 0.83
N ILE A 235 16.60 25.96 1.26
CA ILE A 235 17.71 25.04 0.99
C ILE A 235 18.34 24.68 2.33
N ILE A 236 18.19 23.42 2.74
CA ILE A 236 18.65 22.92 4.04
C ILE A 236 19.87 22.03 3.79
N ARG A 237 21.00 22.33 4.40
CA ARG A 237 22.20 21.48 4.31
C ARG A 237 22.09 20.32 5.28
N MET A 238 21.72 19.16 4.73
CA MET A 238 21.48 17.94 5.53
C MET A 238 22.77 17.14 5.73
N HIS A 239 23.51 16.84 4.67
CA HIS A 239 24.64 15.92 4.68
C HIS A 239 25.88 16.48 3.98
N ALA A 240 27.02 15.87 4.23
CA ALA A 240 28.25 16.13 3.47
C ALA A 240 28.27 15.41 2.11
N GLY A 241 27.56 14.28 2.00
CA GLY A 241 27.42 13.51 0.77
C GLY A 241 25.97 13.49 0.25
N PRO A 242 25.73 12.81 -0.88
CA PRO A 242 24.43 12.77 -1.54
C PRO A 242 23.28 12.32 -0.63
N VAL A 243 22.12 12.99 -0.75
CA VAL A 243 20.85 12.57 -0.13
C VAL A 243 20.21 11.49 -1.02
N THR A 244 20.20 10.26 -0.54
CA THR A 244 19.77 9.08 -1.33
C THR A 244 18.30 8.76 -1.16
N CYS A 245 17.70 9.13 -0.03
CA CYS A 245 16.30 8.88 0.28
C CYS A 245 15.74 9.91 1.25
N LEU A 246 14.42 10.11 1.17
CA LEU A 246 13.65 11.04 1.98
C LEU A 246 12.40 10.39 2.53
N ALA A 247 11.98 10.83 3.72
CA ALA A 247 10.63 10.64 4.23
C ALA A 247 10.16 11.96 4.86
N LEU A 248 8.85 12.22 4.80
CA LEU A 248 8.20 13.37 5.44
C LEU A 248 7.28 12.85 6.52
N THR A 249 7.16 13.59 7.61
CA THR A 249 6.21 13.31 8.69
C THR A 249 5.05 14.29 8.67
N ASP A 250 3.93 13.93 9.28
CA ASP A 250 2.79 14.82 9.44
C ASP A 250 3.10 16.04 10.33
N ASP A 251 4.11 15.89 11.22
CA ASP A 251 4.62 16.96 12.09
C ASP A 251 5.61 17.91 11.37
N GLN A 252 5.58 17.93 10.05
CA GLN A 252 6.46 18.79 9.24
C GLN A 252 7.97 18.55 9.47
N LEU A 253 8.38 17.31 9.68
CA LEU A 253 9.79 16.95 9.73
C LEU A 253 10.23 16.31 8.41
N ILE A 254 11.45 16.64 8.01
CA ILE A 254 12.18 16.02 6.90
C ILE A 254 13.15 15.01 7.49
N LEU A 255 12.99 13.76 7.14
CA LEU A 255 13.99 12.74 7.39
C LEU A 255 14.76 12.46 6.10
N SER A 256 16.07 12.51 6.16
CA SER A 256 16.95 12.29 5.00
C SER A 256 18.03 11.28 5.30
N GLY A 257 18.20 10.32 4.40
CA GLY A 257 19.28 9.35 4.43
C GLY A 257 20.38 9.70 3.44
N SER A 258 21.64 9.44 3.80
CA SER A 258 22.81 9.72 2.99
C SER A 258 23.55 8.46 2.54
N SER A 259 24.24 8.56 1.40
CA SER A 259 25.19 7.55 0.96
C SER A 259 26.34 7.28 1.95
N LEU A 260 26.56 8.21 2.90
CA LEU A 260 27.56 8.10 3.97
C LEU A 260 27.04 7.43 5.26
N GLY A 261 25.85 6.85 5.24
CA GLY A 261 25.29 6.06 6.34
C GLY A 261 24.67 6.88 7.48
N SER A 262 24.47 8.18 7.33
CA SER A 262 23.79 9.00 8.31
C SER A 262 22.34 9.31 7.93
N ILE A 263 21.46 9.37 8.94
CA ILE A 263 20.10 9.89 8.80
C ILE A 263 20.02 11.17 9.60
N LYS A 264 19.44 12.21 9.00
CA LYS A 264 19.22 13.49 9.66
C LYS A 264 17.77 13.88 9.64
N VAL A 265 17.34 14.51 10.73
CA VAL A 265 16.00 15.04 10.95
C VAL A 265 16.09 16.54 11.02
N ALA A 266 15.29 17.25 10.22
CA ALA A 266 15.19 18.69 10.20
C ALA A 266 13.72 19.13 10.13
N GLY A 267 13.40 20.32 10.66
CA GLY A 267 12.07 20.90 10.49
C GLY A 267 11.83 21.35 9.06
N LEU A 268 10.64 21.11 8.53
CA LEU A 268 10.23 21.57 7.21
C LEU A 268 10.08 23.10 7.19
N SER A 269 9.61 23.68 8.31
CA SER A 269 9.37 25.10 8.50
C SER A 269 10.55 25.87 9.12
N SER A 270 11.62 25.20 9.54
CA SER A 270 12.78 25.82 10.17
C SER A 270 14.08 25.21 9.61
N ASP A 271 15.15 26.01 9.57
CA ASP A 271 16.48 25.53 9.16
C ASP A 271 17.20 24.77 10.29
N GLN A 272 16.50 24.51 11.39
CA GLN A 272 17.08 23.83 12.54
C GLN A 272 17.16 22.33 12.30
N ARG A 273 18.37 21.80 12.45
CA ARG A 273 18.60 20.36 12.56
C ARG A 273 18.10 19.87 13.91
N VAL A 274 17.09 18.99 13.89
CA VAL A 274 16.48 18.45 15.10
C VAL A 274 17.35 17.35 15.67
N ALA A 275 17.79 16.38 14.83
CA ALA A 275 18.56 15.23 15.26
C ALA A 275 19.43 14.61 14.16
N SER A 276 20.35 13.75 14.58
CA SER A 276 21.10 12.86 13.71
C SER A 276 21.00 11.45 14.25
N LEU A 277 20.39 10.56 13.49
CA LEU A 277 20.27 9.14 13.79
C LEU A 277 21.47 8.42 13.15
N ARG A 278 22.24 7.70 13.95
CA ARG A 278 23.42 6.96 13.46
C ARG A 278 23.20 5.47 13.68
N SER A 279 23.65 4.68 12.71
CA SER A 279 23.77 3.23 12.85
C SER A 279 25.13 2.84 13.37
N THR A 280 25.27 1.62 13.87
CA THR A 280 26.56 1.04 14.31
C THR A 280 27.45 0.74 13.10
N HIS A 281 26.85 0.46 11.94
CA HIS A 281 27.54 0.16 10.69
C HIS A 281 27.55 1.37 9.75
N SER A 282 28.73 1.78 9.30
CA SER A 282 28.94 2.92 8.38
C SER A 282 28.61 2.59 6.93
N THR A 283 27.44 1.97 6.70
CA THR A 283 26.98 1.63 5.34
C THR A 283 25.97 2.66 4.86
N GLY A 284 26.01 3.01 3.57
CA GLY A 284 25.12 4.02 2.98
C GLY A 284 23.65 3.67 3.16
N ILE A 285 22.82 4.65 3.46
CA ILE A 285 21.35 4.49 3.55
C ILE A 285 20.78 4.57 2.14
N ARG A 286 19.99 3.56 1.76
CA ARG A 286 19.40 3.48 0.41
C ARG A 286 17.89 3.67 0.42
N SER A 287 17.22 3.29 1.49
CA SER A 287 15.77 3.46 1.64
C SER A 287 15.42 3.95 3.03
N LEU A 288 14.35 4.72 3.13
CA LEU A 288 13.88 5.32 4.37
C LEU A 288 12.34 5.28 4.40
N CYS A 289 11.79 4.90 5.54
CA CYS A 289 10.36 4.86 5.77
C CYS A 289 10.06 5.34 7.19
N PHE A 290 9.04 6.15 7.34
CA PHE A 290 8.53 6.61 8.64
C PHE A 290 7.10 6.10 8.84
N ASN A 291 6.84 5.53 10.01
CA ASN A 291 5.49 5.12 10.40
C ASN A 291 4.93 6.10 11.44
N PRO A 292 3.96 6.94 11.08
CA PRO A 292 3.38 7.91 12.01
C PRO A 292 2.62 7.25 13.16
N SER A 293 2.04 6.06 12.94
CA SER A 293 1.26 5.36 13.95
C SER A 293 2.10 4.84 15.14
N SER A 294 3.37 4.52 14.89
CA SER A 294 4.32 4.04 15.93
C SER A 294 5.44 5.03 16.23
N SER A 295 5.55 6.12 15.46
CA SER A 295 6.67 7.09 15.48
C SER A 295 8.03 6.42 15.22
N LEU A 296 8.04 5.32 14.46
CA LEU A 296 9.26 4.58 14.14
C LEU A 296 9.81 4.97 12.76
N VAL A 297 11.12 5.07 12.69
CA VAL A 297 11.90 5.31 11.47
C VAL A 297 12.62 4.03 11.08
N PHE A 298 12.43 3.57 9.85
CA PHE A 298 13.10 2.39 9.31
C PHE A 298 14.00 2.78 8.16
N ALA A 299 15.20 2.21 8.12
CA ALA A 299 16.13 2.45 7.04
C ALA A 299 16.81 1.17 6.56
N GLY A 300 16.84 0.99 5.25
CA GLY A 300 17.60 -0.06 4.58
C GLY A 300 18.93 0.46 4.07
N SER A 301 20.01 -0.30 4.32
CA SER A 301 21.37 0.10 3.98
C SER A 301 21.95 -0.66 2.79
N THR A 302 23.05 -0.17 2.26
CA THR A 302 23.83 -0.84 1.20
C THR A 302 24.55 -2.09 1.68
N GLY A 303 24.72 -2.26 2.99
CA GLY A 303 25.32 -3.46 3.60
C GLY A 303 24.32 -4.57 3.94
N GLY A 304 23.03 -4.40 3.59
CA GLY A 304 21.99 -5.38 3.89
C GLY A 304 21.42 -5.30 5.30
N TYR A 305 21.74 -4.25 6.05
CA TYR A 305 21.19 -4.00 7.38
C TYR A 305 19.89 -3.22 7.26
N LEU A 306 18.93 -3.61 8.08
CA LEU A 306 17.72 -2.90 8.36
C LEU A 306 17.81 -2.32 9.78
N HIS A 307 17.52 -1.04 9.90
CA HIS A 307 17.64 -0.29 11.13
C HIS A 307 16.29 0.27 11.56
N CYS A 308 16.07 0.40 12.86
CA CYS A 308 14.89 1.04 13.45
C CYS A 308 15.29 2.01 14.55
N TRP A 309 14.68 3.21 14.50
CA TRP A 309 14.79 4.22 15.58
C TRP A 309 13.41 4.67 16.01
N ASP A 310 13.30 4.99 17.30
CA ASP A 310 12.14 5.74 17.82
C ASP A 310 12.40 7.25 17.66
N LEU A 311 11.57 7.90 16.84
CA LEU A 311 11.71 9.34 16.55
C LEU A 311 11.43 10.21 17.78
N ARG A 312 10.65 9.75 18.75
CA ARG A 312 10.35 10.49 19.98
C ARG A 312 11.56 10.57 20.93
N THR A 313 12.30 9.47 21.03
CA THR A 313 13.48 9.36 21.88
C THR A 313 14.78 9.59 21.14
N MET A 314 14.74 9.58 19.79
CA MET A 314 15.90 9.63 18.87
C MET A 314 16.91 8.50 19.13
N LYS A 315 16.48 7.39 19.73
CA LYS A 315 17.33 6.25 20.06
C LYS A 315 17.13 5.10 19.07
N PRO A 316 18.20 4.33 18.77
CA PRO A 316 18.06 3.09 18.03
C PRO A 316 17.32 2.06 18.88
N LEU A 317 16.43 1.31 18.25
CA LEU A 317 15.71 0.20 18.88
C LEU A 317 16.33 -1.14 18.51
N TRP A 318 16.56 -1.37 17.21
CA TRP A 318 17.18 -2.59 16.71
C TRP A 318 17.86 -2.35 15.36
N GLU A 319 18.82 -3.24 15.05
CA GLU A 319 19.58 -3.25 13.82
C GLU A 319 19.87 -4.70 13.43
N ASN A 320 19.31 -5.17 12.32
CA ASN A 320 19.40 -6.56 11.87
C ASN A 320 19.92 -6.66 10.45
N ARG A 321 20.84 -7.58 10.19
CA ARG A 321 21.25 -7.92 8.83
C ARG A 321 20.27 -8.91 8.24
N ILE A 322 19.45 -8.49 7.30
CA ILE A 322 18.38 -9.30 6.69
C ILE A 322 18.70 -9.72 5.25
N SER A 323 19.66 -9.10 4.60
CA SER A 323 20.08 -9.39 3.24
C SER A 323 21.60 -9.48 3.15
N PRO A 324 22.14 -10.29 2.25
CA PRO A 324 23.60 -10.33 2.03
C PRO A 324 24.15 -9.01 1.46
N ASN A 325 23.28 -8.19 0.86
CA ASN A 325 23.65 -6.95 0.16
C ASN A 325 22.49 -5.94 0.25
N ILE A 326 22.46 -4.95 -0.63
CA ILE A 326 21.62 -3.75 -0.64
C ILE A 326 20.13 -4.04 -0.42
N ILE A 327 19.51 -3.31 0.52
CA ILE A 327 18.07 -3.20 0.70
C ILE A 327 17.62 -1.95 -0.04
N TYR A 328 16.93 -2.13 -1.17
CA TYR A 328 16.52 -1.01 -2.02
C TYR A 328 15.25 -0.32 -1.54
N SER A 329 14.35 -1.05 -0.89
CA SER A 329 13.08 -0.49 -0.48
C SER A 329 12.55 -1.12 0.80
N VAL A 330 12.04 -0.26 1.68
CA VAL A 330 11.43 -0.61 2.96
C VAL A 330 10.15 0.18 3.12
N GLN A 331 9.04 -0.49 3.46
CA GLN A 331 7.77 0.18 3.70
C GLN A 331 6.94 -0.57 4.76
N HIS A 332 6.17 0.19 5.53
CA HIS A 332 5.18 -0.36 6.46
C HIS A 332 3.78 -0.41 5.82
N MET A 333 2.89 -1.20 6.37
CA MET A 333 1.48 -1.17 6.03
C MET A 333 0.84 0.06 6.71
N ARG A 334 0.05 0.83 5.95
CA ARG A 334 -0.60 2.04 6.47
C ARG A 334 -1.50 1.71 7.68
N ASN A 335 -1.39 2.50 8.74
CA ASN A 335 -2.10 2.33 10.03
C ASN A 335 -1.81 0.99 10.73
N ASP A 336 -0.71 0.33 10.43
CA ASP A 336 -0.24 -0.86 11.13
C ASP A 336 1.05 -0.54 11.91
N THR A 337 1.16 -1.08 13.11
CA THR A 337 2.32 -0.89 14.00
C THR A 337 3.14 -2.15 14.18
N SER A 338 2.84 -3.21 13.42
CA SER A 338 3.46 -4.52 13.62
C SER A 338 4.21 -5.06 12.40
N SER A 339 3.80 -4.71 11.17
CA SER A 339 4.38 -5.32 9.97
C SER A 339 5.22 -4.33 9.15
N LEU A 340 6.43 -4.75 8.81
CA LEU A 340 7.34 -4.04 7.94
C LEU A 340 7.69 -4.93 6.74
N VAL A 341 7.74 -4.37 5.55
CA VAL A 341 8.06 -5.10 4.33
C VAL A 341 9.36 -4.55 3.74
N ALA A 342 10.29 -5.43 3.41
CA ALA A 342 11.58 -5.08 2.85
C ALA A 342 11.89 -5.91 1.59
N GLY A 343 12.58 -5.29 0.64
CA GLY A 343 13.06 -5.93 -0.58
C GLY A 343 14.39 -5.33 -1.04
N GLY A 344 15.20 -6.14 -1.68
CA GLY A 344 16.54 -5.75 -2.08
C GLY A 344 17.10 -6.50 -3.30
N ILE A 345 18.40 -6.48 -3.41
CA ILE A 345 19.14 -7.04 -4.55
C ILE A 345 19.00 -8.56 -4.67
N ASP A 346 18.77 -9.23 -3.57
CA ASP A 346 18.62 -10.70 -3.52
C ASP A 346 17.25 -11.19 -4.04
N GLY A 347 16.33 -10.26 -4.32
CA GLY A 347 15.02 -10.56 -4.89
C GLY A 347 14.05 -11.23 -3.92
N VAL A 348 14.34 -11.22 -2.62
CA VAL A 348 13.49 -11.79 -1.58
C VAL A 348 12.59 -10.71 -0.99
N LEU A 349 11.29 -10.95 -0.99
CA LEU A 349 10.33 -10.11 -0.29
C LEU A 349 10.23 -10.59 1.16
N ARG A 350 10.60 -9.75 2.11
CA ARG A 350 10.62 -10.07 3.54
C ARG A 350 9.57 -9.30 4.30
N ILE A 351 8.92 -9.97 5.23
CA ILE A 351 7.98 -9.37 6.17
C ILE A 351 8.55 -9.53 7.57
N LEU A 352 8.67 -8.43 8.27
CA LEU A 352 9.31 -8.35 9.59
C LEU A 352 8.37 -7.73 10.61
N ASN A 353 8.63 -8.01 11.87
CA ASN A 353 8.01 -7.30 12.98
C ASN A 353 8.66 -5.92 13.14
N GLN A 354 7.85 -4.85 13.15
CA GLN A 354 8.35 -3.48 13.27
C GLN A 354 9.08 -3.23 14.61
N ASN A 355 8.63 -3.85 15.70
CA ASN A 355 9.09 -3.54 17.04
C ASN A 355 10.37 -4.32 17.40
N THR A 356 10.52 -5.54 16.89
CA THR A 356 11.65 -6.43 17.22
C THR A 356 12.65 -6.58 16.08
N GLY A 357 12.24 -6.25 14.84
CA GLY A 357 13.05 -6.52 13.65
C GLY A 357 13.13 -8.01 13.26
N GLU A 358 12.37 -8.86 13.94
CA GLU A 358 12.31 -10.30 13.69
C GLU A 358 11.69 -10.61 12.33
N LEU A 359 12.25 -11.58 11.63
CA LEU A 359 11.74 -12.03 10.33
C LEU A 359 10.52 -12.92 10.55
N LEU A 360 9.37 -12.51 10.03
CA LEU A 360 8.10 -13.24 10.12
C LEU A 360 7.90 -14.19 8.95
N SER A 361 8.21 -13.73 7.75
CA SER A 361 8.11 -14.56 6.53
C SER A 361 8.95 -13.99 5.39
N SER A 362 9.33 -14.87 4.46
CA SER A 362 10.10 -14.54 3.27
C SER A 362 9.50 -15.21 2.05
N TYR A 363 9.45 -14.49 0.94
CA TYR A 363 8.84 -14.96 -0.30
C TYR A 363 9.73 -14.72 -1.51
N VAL A 364 9.70 -15.67 -2.45
CA VAL A 364 10.29 -15.56 -3.78
C VAL A 364 9.26 -15.92 -4.85
N ILE A 365 9.57 -15.66 -6.12
CA ILE A 365 8.72 -16.04 -7.23
C ILE A 365 8.94 -17.55 -7.50
N ARG A 366 7.89 -18.34 -7.47
CA ARG A 366 8.00 -19.76 -7.83
C ARG A 366 8.18 -19.93 -9.34
N GLU A 367 9.30 -20.52 -9.77
CA GLU A 367 9.53 -20.89 -11.16
C GLU A 367 8.72 -22.14 -11.55
N GLY A 368 8.41 -22.26 -12.84
CA GLY A 368 7.82 -23.50 -13.42
C GLY A 368 6.30 -23.58 -13.39
N THR A 369 5.57 -22.68 -12.78
CA THR A 369 4.13 -22.60 -12.97
C THR A 369 3.85 -21.85 -14.28
N LYS A 370 3.47 -22.59 -15.35
CA LYS A 370 2.76 -21.99 -16.50
C LYS A 370 1.70 -21.08 -15.91
N ALA A 371 1.53 -19.88 -16.48
CA ALA A 371 0.55 -18.91 -15.99
C ALA A 371 -0.80 -19.60 -15.75
N ALA A 372 -1.22 -19.68 -14.49
CA ALA A 372 -2.42 -20.42 -14.09
C ALA A 372 -3.72 -19.80 -14.67
N ALA A 373 -3.66 -18.54 -15.07
CA ALA A 373 -4.70 -17.80 -15.81
C ALA A 373 -4.08 -16.58 -16.47
N SER A 374 -4.48 -16.27 -17.69
CA SER A 374 -4.11 -15.04 -18.38
C SER A 374 -5.37 -14.23 -18.70
N THR A 375 -5.38 -12.96 -18.32
CA THR A 375 -6.47 -12.04 -18.65
C THR A 375 -5.94 -10.97 -19.59
N LYS A 376 -6.52 -10.83 -20.79
CA LYS A 376 -6.15 -9.76 -21.73
C LYS A 376 -6.65 -8.41 -21.19
N THR A 377 -5.76 -7.46 -21.05
CA THR A 377 -6.06 -6.05 -20.75
C THR A 377 -5.62 -5.21 -21.94
N GLY A 378 -6.07 -3.96 -22.05
CA GLY A 378 -5.70 -3.07 -23.17
C GLY A 378 -4.18 -2.83 -23.33
N TYR A 379 -3.37 -3.15 -22.32
CA TYR A 379 -1.91 -3.00 -22.31
C TYR A 379 -1.16 -4.35 -22.29
N GLY A 380 -1.84 -5.48 -22.50
CA GLY A 380 -1.20 -6.80 -22.55
C GLY A 380 -1.91 -7.86 -21.72
N VAL A 381 -1.21 -8.95 -21.50
CA VAL A 381 -1.69 -10.10 -20.74
C VAL A 381 -1.25 -9.97 -19.29
N VAL A 382 -2.19 -10.08 -18.36
CA VAL A 382 -1.89 -10.21 -16.92
C VAL A 382 -1.72 -11.70 -16.62
N GLU A 383 -0.53 -12.07 -16.21
CA GLU A 383 -0.18 -13.43 -15.82
C GLU A 383 -0.30 -13.61 -14.32
N LYS A 384 -0.87 -14.74 -13.90
CA LYS A 384 -0.92 -15.15 -12.49
C LYS A 384 0.14 -16.21 -12.22
N LYS A 385 1.00 -15.95 -11.22
CA LYS A 385 1.99 -16.89 -10.67
C LYS A 385 1.74 -17.10 -9.18
N LYS A 386 2.37 -18.11 -8.60
CA LYS A 386 2.39 -18.30 -7.14
C LYS A 386 3.71 -17.84 -6.57
N ALA A 387 3.69 -17.28 -5.37
CA ALA A 387 4.87 -17.11 -4.57
C ALA A 387 5.22 -18.40 -3.85
N GLU A 388 6.50 -18.56 -3.56
CA GLU A 388 7.03 -19.61 -2.70
C GLU A 388 7.52 -18.97 -1.41
N GLN A 389 6.99 -19.44 -0.29
CA GLN A 389 7.46 -19.04 1.02
C GLN A 389 8.73 -19.82 1.34
N LEU A 390 9.76 -19.12 1.74
CA LEU A 390 11.04 -19.71 2.13
C LEU A 390 10.96 -20.18 3.59
N SER A 391 11.52 -21.36 3.87
CA SER A 391 11.81 -21.81 5.24
C SER A 391 12.99 -21.00 5.81
N GLU A 392 13.12 -20.96 7.11
CA GLU A 392 14.24 -20.27 7.81
C GLU A 392 15.61 -20.81 7.36
N ASP A 393 15.70 -22.10 7.08
CA ASP A 393 16.94 -22.78 6.66
C ASP A 393 17.17 -22.73 5.14
N ALA A 394 16.37 -21.98 4.38
CA ALA A 394 16.49 -21.95 2.94
C ALA A 394 17.81 -21.29 2.48
N CYS A 395 18.65 -22.09 1.83
CA CYS A 395 19.87 -21.58 1.22
C CYS A 395 19.54 -20.82 -0.08
N LEU A 396 19.69 -19.51 -0.05
CA LEU A 396 19.37 -18.64 -1.20
C LEU A 396 20.20 -18.98 -2.46
N ASP A 397 21.40 -19.50 -2.31
CA ASP A 397 22.27 -19.84 -3.46
C ASP A 397 21.73 -21.02 -4.27
N ARG A 398 20.87 -21.84 -3.68
CA ARG A 398 20.20 -22.94 -4.38
C ARG A 398 18.98 -22.49 -5.20
N ILE A 399 18.50 -21.27 -5.01
CA ILE A 399 17.36 -20.75 -5.72
C ILE A 399 17.84 -19.99 -6.97
N PRO A 400 17.35 -20.32 -8.17
CA PRO A 400 17.76 -19.64 -9.40
C PRO A 400 17.53 -18.13 -9.34
N LYS A 401 18.46 -17.36 -9.92
CA LYS A 401 18.34 -15.88 -9.97
C LYS A 401 17.08 -15.39 -10.69
N ASN A 402 16.57 -16.16 -11.65
CA ASN A 402 15.34 -15.84 -12.38
C ASN A 402 14.10 -15.85 -11.46
N SER A 403 14.10 -16.73 -10.43
CA SER A 403 13.08 -16.77 -9.38
C SER A 403 13.26 -15.69 -8.33
N ARG A 404 14.38 -14.99 -8.33
CA ARG A 404 14.75 -13.93 -7.40
C ARG A 404 15.18 -12.65 -8.12
N PRO A 405 14.38 -12.09 -9.05
CA PRO A 405 14.76 -10.84 -9.69
C PRO A 405 14.84 -9.73 -8.64
N THR A 406 15.88 -8.93 -8.70
CA THR A 406 16.12 -7.80 -7.77
C THR A 406 14.87 -6.95 -7.58
N ILE A 407 14.49 -6.70 -6.32
CA ILE A 407 13.41 -5.78 -5.98
C ILE A 407 14.01 -4.39 -5.87
N THR A 408 13.72 -3.51 -6.83
CA THR A 408 14.25 -2.13 -6.88
C THR A 408 13.40 -1.16 -6.07
N CYS A 409 12.08 -1.35 -6.09
CA CYS A 409 11.15 -0.57 -5.29
C CYS A 409 9.96 -1.45 -4.88
N LEU A 410 9.38 -1.15 -3.73
CA LEU A 410 8.13 -1.75 -3.28
C LEU A 410 7.16 -0.70 -2.72
N ALA A 411 5.88 -0.98 -2.82
CA ALA A 411 4.82 -0.20 -2.23
C ALA A 411 3.79 -1.11 -1.58
N VAL A 412 3.47 -0.85 -0.31
CA VAL A 412 2.61 -1.69 0.52
C VAL A 412 1.22 -1.08 0.67
N GLY A 413 0.18 -1.87 0.43
CA GLY A 413 -1.21 -1.45 0.60
C GLY A 413 -2.10 -2.60 1.05
N MET A 414 -2.48 -2.59 2.32
CA MET A 414 -3.28 -3.65 2.91
C MET A 414 -2.63 -5.03 2.68
N LYS A 415 -3.34 -6.02 2.18
CA LYS A 415 -2.80 -7.34 1.83
C LYS A 415 -2.18 -7.44 0.44
N LYS A 416 -1.72 -6.32 -0.12
CA LYS A 416 -1.07 -6.27 -1.43
C LYS A 416 0.26 -5.55 -1.32
N VAL A 417 1.26 -6.09 -2.02
CA VAL A 417 2.57 -5.44 -2.19
C VAL A 417 2.84 -5.33 -3.68
N VAL A 418 3.16 -4.14 -4.14
CA VAL A 418 3.62 -3.90 -5.52
C VAL A 418 5.12 -3.89 -5.53
N THR A 419 5.75 -4.55 -6.49
CA THR A 419 7.20 -4.56 -6.65
C THR A 419 7.62 -4.26 -8.09
N THR A 420 8.73 -3.55 -8.23
CA THR A 420 9.46 -3.34 -9.48
C THR A 420 10.81 -4.03 -9.42
N HIS A 421 11.36 -4.40 -10.59
CA HIS A 421 12.47 -5.36 -10.66
C HIS A 421 13.49 -5.02 -11.74
N ASN A 422 13.80 -3.77 -11.99
CA ASN A 422 14.66 -3.35 -13.10
C ASN A 422 14.30 -4.09 -14.42
N SER A 423 13.02 -4.24 -14.66
CA SER A 423 12.44 -4.89 -15.83
C SER A 423 11.17 -4.17 -16.26
N LYS A 424 10.60 -4.53 -17.40
CA LYS A 424 9.33 -3.94 -17.91
C LYS A 424 8.10 -4.38 -17.11
N LEU A 425 8.28 -5.33 -16.18
CA LEU A 425 7.19 -5.97 -15.44
C LEU A 425 6.87 -5.22 -14.16
N ILE A 426 5.57 -5.00 -13.95
CA ILE A 426 4.99 -4.63 -12.66
C ILE A 426 4.46 -5.91 -12.04
N ARG A 427 4.72 -6.13 -10.75
CA ARG A 427 4.22 -7.27 -9.99
C ARG A 427 3.39 -6.81 -8.80
N VAL A 428 2.23 -7.44 -8.62
CA VAL A 428 1.38 -7.27 -7.45
C VAL A 428 1.28 -8.59 -6.73
N TRP A 429 1.83 -8.65 -5.54
CA TRP A 429 1.70 -9.76 -4.60
C TRP A 429 0.40 -9.58 -3.84
N LYS A 430 -0.50 -10.53 -3.94
CA LYS A 430 -1.77 -10.55 -3.22
C LYS A 430 -1.73 -11.67 -2.21
N PHE A 431 -1.73 -11.31 -0.94
CA PHE A 431 -1.71 -12.25 0.17
C PHE A 431 -3.14 -12.70 0.49
N ASN A 432 -3.32 -14.02 0.60
CA ASN A 432 -4.59 -14.66 0.90
C ASN A 432 -4.43 -15.45 2.20
N ASN A 433 -5.48 -15.49 3.00
CA ASN A 433 -5.57 -16.39 4.16
C ASN A 433 -5.94 -17.78 3.70
#